data_3b7de23006d927fe707b63b94eea93d6
#
_entry.id   3b7de23006d927fe707b63b94eea93d6
#
_cell.length_a   1.000
_cell.length_b   1.000
_cell.length_c   1.000
_cell.angle_alpha   90.00
_cell.angle_beta   90.00
_cell.angle_gamma   90.00
#
_symmetry.space_group_name_H-M   'P 1'
#
loop_
_entity.id
_entity.type
_entity.pdbx_description
1 polymer ?
#
loop_
_entity_poly.entity_id
_entity_poly.type
_entity_poly.pdbx_seq_one_letter_code
_entity_poly.pdbx_strand_id
1 'polypeptide(L)'
;MWGRARRYGLLGLSLAYEALVSVLGRRPSYGILKLDLSGDLPEEPIESHLLGLVQRRRDDYFSLIALLRWAREDTDLRGVFIRCDNLRIGWAKVQEIRRSLTALREAGKAVWVHLAHGGIREYVLASAADQVMLAPAGTLDIAGLSSEVTFIAGTLKKLGIEAELVQMGKYKSAAETFTRGDMSEPHREMVESLIHDLYEQVTEAIAGGRRMGAEAARAVLDRGPFTAREAGQLHLVDALLYEDEAEERLRAQLDNARIIEGPDYLRRRARAVRREVLRRGHPSIGMLHVTGTIKTGESISGTDAASACGAAAVTRELKRLRERRDIGAVVIRVSSPGGSGLASDLIWHEVMRTRKQKPVVVSFGDVAASGGYYVGVAGTPVLAEAGTITGSIGVLAGKAVLKGLYDQLGVTKQVITRGRHAALYSDYIPLGDEERQRLQTEAEFFYADFVDKVASGRQLSAEAVMSAAEGRVWSGRQAKALGLIDQLGGIESALDEAKVLAGLTPEARVAVERYPRPRRLWKFSFHLTPSQSRLQVLLPWARFLAGERVWAILPFNFRFF
;
A
#
# COMPACT_ATOMS: atom_id res chain seq x y z
N MET A 1 -24.27 0.19 32.49
CA MET A 1 -24.82 1.53 32.74
C MET A 1 -23.75 2.65 32.83
N TRP A 2 -22.58 2.43 33.40
CA TRP A 2 -21.53 3.45 33.58
C TRP A 2 -20.90 4.01 32.30
N GLY A 3 -20.89 3.29 31.21
CA GLY A 3 -20.33 3.77 29.93
C GLY A 3 -21.17 4.82 29.20
N ARG A 4 -22.48 4.83 29.41
CA ARG A 4 -23.39 5.84 28.82
C ARG A 4 -23.33 7.18 29.55
N ALA A 5 -23.29 7.17 30.89
CA ALA A 5 -23.21 8.41 31.69
C ALA A 5 -21.94 9.24 31.41
N ARG A 6 -20.80 8.57 31.21
CA ARG A 6 -19.53 9.25 30.85
C ARG A 6 -19.54 9.86 29.45
N ARG A 7 -20.33 9.28 28.50
CA ARG A 7 -20.52 9.83 27.16
C ARG A 7 -21.37 11.10 27.15
N TYR A 8 -22.41 11.15 27.97
CA TYR A 8 -23.29 12.34 28.06
C TYR A 8 -22.67 13.49 28.84
N GLY A 9 -21.85 13.25 29.86
CA GLY A 9 -21.14 14.29 30.59
C GLY A 9 -20.10 15.02 29.76
N LEU A 10 -19.34 14.30 28.92
CA LEU A 10 -18.37 14.90 27.98
C LEU A 10 -19.04 15.65 26.81
N LEU A 11 -20.27 15.24 26.41
CA LEU A 11 -21.08 15.95 25.43
C LEU A 11 -21.61 17.28 25.98
N GLY A 12 -22.07 17.31 27.24
CA GLY A 12 -22.58 18.51 27.86
C GLY A 12 -21.51 19.60 28.02
N LEU A 13 -20.31 19.25 28.49
CA LEU A 13 -19.18 20.18 28.62
C LEU A 13 -18.68 20.68 27.26
N SER A 14 -18.72 19.85 26.22
CA SER A 14 -18.34 20.22 24.86
C SER A 14 -19.34 21.18 24.21
N LEU A 15 -20.65 21.01 24.48
CA LEU A 15 -21.70 21.90 23.97
C LEU A 15 -21.68 23.26 24.65
N ALA A 16 -21.43 23.30 25.98
CA ALA A 16 -21.28 24.54 26.72
C ALA A 16 -20.05 25.35 26.27
N TYR A 17 -18.92 24.69 26.02
CA TYR A 17 -17.72 25.33 25.48
C TYR A 17 -17.94 25.86 24.05
N GLU A 18 -18.70 25.17 23.19
CA GLU A 18 -19.02 25.67 21.84
C GLU A 18 -20.01 26.83 21.85
N ALA A 19 -21.01 26.80 22.73
CA ALA A 19 -21.89 27.93 22.91
C ALA A 19 -21.11 29.17 23.37
N LEU A 20 -20.16 28.99 24.28
CA LEU A 20 -19.28 30.07 24.75
C LEU A 20 -18.36 30.58 23.63
N VAL A 21 -17.77 29.70 22.82
CA VAL A 21 -16.91 30.08 21.67
C VAL A 21 -17.72 30.69 20.52
N SER A 22 -18.98 30.30 20.33
CA SER A 22 -19.85 30.90 19.30
C SER A 22 -20.33 32.31 19.70
N VAL A 23 -20.40 32.59 20.99
CA VAL A 23 -20.78 33.92 21.52
C VAL A 23 -19.56 34.85 21.62
N LEU A 24 -18.36 34.33 21.86
CA LEU A 24 -17.15 35.12 22.15
C LEU A 24 -16.20 35.35 20.96
N GLY A 25 -16.42 34.82 19.78
CA GLY A 25 -15.55 35.15 18.68
C GLY A 25 -15.86 34.45 17.35
N ARG A 26 -15.83 35.25 16.31
CA ARG A 26 -15.72 34.75 14.93
C ARG A 26 -14.56 33.75 14.86
N ARG A 27 -14.83 32.49 14.59
CA ARG A 27 -13.78 31.50 14.28
C ARG A 27 -12.85 32.12 13.25
N PRO A 28 -11.52 32.08 13.40
CA PRO A 28 -10.65 32.56 12.37
C PRO A 28 -10.96 31.76 11.11
N SER A 29 -11.59 32.40 10.12
CA SER A 29 -11.87 31.79 8.83
C SER A 29 -10.53 31.56 8.13
N TYR A 30 -10.21 30.31 7.84
CA TYR A 30 -9.12 29.94 6.94
C TYR A 30 -9.71 29.71 5.54
N GLY A 31 -8.95 30.01 4.51
CA GLY A 31 -9.42 29.81 3.13
C GLY A 31 -8.50 28.95 2.30
N ILE A 32 -7.28 28.67 2.78
CA ILE A 32 -6.27 27.87 2.10
C ILE A 32 -5.79 26.77 3.03
N LEU A 33 -5.80 25.54 2.54
CA LEU A 33 -5.18 24.39 3.18
C LEU A 33 -3.78 24.21 2.62
N LYS A 34 -2.75 24.18 3.48
CA LYS A 34 -1.38 23.87 3.10
C LYS A 34 -1.05 22.43 3.46
N LEU A 35 -0.52 21.67 2.49
CA LEU A 35 -0.11 20.28 2.66
C LEU A 35 1.35 20.10 2.26
N ASP A 36 2.06 19.28 3.01
CA ASP A 36 3.39 18.80 2.68
C ASP A 36 3.32 17.32 2.33
N LEU A 37 3.56 16.99 1.06
CA LEU A 37 3.61 15.62 0.56
C LEU A 37 5.06 15.26 0.28
N SER A 38 5.71 14.58 1.21
CA SER A 38 7.10 14.18 1.08
C SER A 38 7.40 12.82 1.71
N GLY A 39 8.36 12.10 1.15
CA GLY A 39 8.82 10.82 1.66
C GLY A 39 7.79 9.70 1.56
N ASP A 40 7.78 8.82 2.57
CA ASP A 40 6.89 7.68 2.64
C ASP A 40 5.54 8.07 3.23
N LEU A 41 4.45 7.55 2.67
CA LEU A 41 3.10 7.61 3.22
C LEU A 41 2.68 6.19 3.65
N PRO A 42 2.91 5.80 4.89
CA PRO A 42 2.61 4.44 5.36
C PRO A 42 1.11 4.18 5.41
N GLU A 43 0.70 2.91 5.17
CA GLU A 43 -0.71 2.49 5.28
C GLU A 43 -1.23 2.59 6.71
N GLU A 44 -0.37 2.38 7.70
CA GLU A 44 -0.67 2.44 9.12
C GLU A 44 0.18 3.51 9.81
N PRO A 45 -0.37 4.20 10.85
CA PRO A 45 0.41 5.19 11.58
C PRO A 45 1.60 4.53 12.29
N ILE A 46 2.80 5.07 12.06
CA ILE A 46 4.02 4.62 12.73
C ILE A 46 4.16 5.39 14.04
N GLU A 47 4.12 4.69 15.17
CA GLU A 47 4.49 5.23 16.47
C GLU A 47 5.99 5.01 16.70
N SER A 48 6.80 6.06 16.64
CA SER A 48 8.21 5.97 17.00
C SER A 48 8.37 6.28 18.50
N HIS A 49 8.89 5.31 19.23
CA HIS A 49 9.27 5.47 20.64
C HIS A 49 10.78 5.69 20.72
N LEU A 50 11.24 6.92 20.92
CA LEU A 50 12.62 7.20 21.27
C LEU A 50 12.68 7.58 22.75
N LEU A 51 13.41 6.80 23.57
CA LEU A 51 13.63 7.04 25.00
C LEU A 51 12.35 7.24 25.85
N GLY A 52 11.26 6.54 25.53
CA GLY A 52 10.01 6.64 26.28
C GLY A 52 9.19 7.91 26.03
N LEU A 53 9.64 8.80 25.14
CA LEU A 53 8.89 9.94 24.66
C LEU A 53 8.20 9.55 23.35
N VAL A 54 6.88 9.78 23.28
CA VAL A 54 6.11 9.59 22.04
C VAL A 54 6.59 10.63 21.04
N GLN A 55 7.46 10.23 20.13
CA GLN A 55 7.87 11.10 19.04
C GLN A 55 6.72 11.18 18.02
N ARG A 56 6.55 12.37 17.41
CA ARG A 56 5.48 12.74 16.49
C ARG A 56 4.96 11.59 15.66
N ARG A 57 3.65 11.34 15.76
CA ARG A 57 2.88 10.49 14.87
C ARG A 57 3.06 11.01 13.46
N ARG A 58 3.66 10.23 12.55
CA ARG A 58 3.61 10.54 11.12
C ARG A 58 2.18 10.36 10.65
N ASP A 59 1.69 11.33 9.89
CA ASP A 59 0.39 11.20 9.25
C ASP A 59 0.44 10.00 8.28
N ASP A 60 -0.58 9.15 8.36
CA ASP A 60 -0.69 7.98 7.53
C ASP A 60 -1.48 8.27 6.25
N TYR A 61 -1.37 7.39 5.27
CA TYR A 61 -2.04 7.54 3.98
C TYR A 61 -3.56 7.69 4.09
N PHE A 62 -4.20 6.89 4.96
CA PHE A 62 -5.64 7.01 5.21
C PHE A 62 -6.04 8.39 5.74
N SER A 63 -5.26 8.95 6.65
CA SER A 63 -5.50 10.28 7.19
C SER A 63 -5.40 11.37 6.13
N LEU A 64 -4.48 11.23 5.17
CA LEU A 64 -4.36 12.13 4.03
C LEU A 64 -5.59 12.06 3.12
N ILE A 65 -6.04 10.86 2.73
CA ILE A 65 -7.23 10.69 1.87
C ILE A 65 -8.48 11.23 2.57
N ALA A 66 -8.64 10.95 3.86
CA ALA A 66 -9.75 11.53 4.65
C ALA A 66 -9.70 13.05 4.71
N LEU A 67 -8.50 13.63 4.87
CA LEU A 67 -8.29 15.07 4.88
C LEU A 67 -8.68 15.70 3.54
N LEU A 68 -8.24 15.15 2.41
CA LEU A 68 -8.57 15.63 1.06
C LEU A 68 -10.09 15.55 0.80
N ARG A 69 -10.73 14.46 1.22
CA ARG A 69 -12.21 14.33 1.14
C ARG A 69 -12.91 15.42 1.96
N TRP A 70 -12.48 15.66 3.21
CA TRP A 70 -13.06 16.72 4.02
C TRP A 70 -12.79 18.11 3.47
N ALA A 71 -11.62 18.35 2.88
CA ALA A 71 -11.29 19.61 2.23
C ALA A 71 -12.21 19.89 1.03
N ARG A 72 -12.58 18.85 0.26
CA ARG A 72 -13.56 18.94 -0.84
C ARG A 72 -14.92 19.42 -0.35
N GLU A 73 -15.39 18.89 0.79
CA GLU A 73 -16.69 19.20 1.37
C GLU A 73 -16.71 20.52 2.17
N ASP A 74 -15.57 21.09 2.51
CA ASP A 74 -15.46 22.26 3.37
C ASP A 74 -15.68 23.55 2.59
N THR A 75 -16.78 24.25 2.88
CA THR A 75 -17.14 25.53 2.23
C THR A 75 -16.26 26.70 2.65
N ASP A 76 -15.57 26.60 3.79
CA ASP A 76 -14.64 27.64 4.25
C ASP A 76 -13.32 27.61 3.46
N LEU A 77 -12.94 26.44 2.90
CA LEU A 77 -11.78 26.31 2.05
C LEU A 77 -12.08 26.75 0.61
N ARG A 78 -11.22 27.60 0.07
CA ARG A 78 -11.25 28.09 -1.29
C ARG A 78 -10.10 27.57 -2.13
N GLY A 79 -9.00 27.19 -1.49
CA GLY A 79 -7.82 26.67 -2.15
C GLY A 79 -7.03 25.65 -1.32
N VAL A 80 -6.20 24.90 -2.04
CA VAL A 80 -5.25 23.94 -1.47
C VAL A 80 -3.87 24.22 -2.09
N PHE A 81 -2.88 24.46 -1.24
CA PHE A 81 -1.48 24.60 -1.62
C PHE A 81 -0.73 23.36 -1.19
N ILE A 82 -0.06 22.71 -2.12
CA ILE A 82 0.67 21.46 -1.89
C ILE A 82 2.14 21.66 -2.21
N ARG A 83 3.00 21.47 -1.22
CA ARG A 83 4.42 21.23 -1.44
C ARG A 83 4.61 19.73 -1.70
N CYS A 84 5.24 19.38 -2.81
CA CYS A 84 5.40 17.97 -3.21
C CYS A 84 6.84 17.71 -3.62
N ASP A 85 7.57 16.96 -2.79
CA ASP A 85 9.00 16.70 -2.99
C ASP A 85 9.36 15.28 -2.55
N ASN A 86 10.21 14.60 -3.32
CA ASN A 86 10.84 13.33 -2.96
C ASN A 86 9.83 12.27 -2.44
N LEU A 87 8.76 12.04 -3.21
CA LEU A 87 7.73 11.05 -2.90
C LEU A 87 8.27 9.62 -3.04
N ARG A 88 8.15 8.83 -2.00
CA ARG A 88 8.51 7.41 -1.99
C ARG A 88 7.27 6.53 -1.78
N ILE A 89 6.32 6.68 -2.68
CA ILE A 89 5.04 5.93 -2.69
C ILE A 89 4.87 5.20 -4.02
N GLY A 90 4.05 4.16 -4.03
CA GLY A 90 3.73 3.43 -5.25
C GLY A 90 2.70 4.14 -6.13
N TRP A 91 2.49 3.59 -7.33
CA TRP A 91 1.62 4.20 -8.34
C TRP A 91 0.15 4.27 -7.92
N ALA A 92 -0.35 3.29 -7.18
CA ALA A 92 -1.72 3.30 -6.69
C ALA A 92 -1.98 4.51 -5.78
N LYS A 93 -1.07 4.80 -4.85
CA LYS A 93 -1.19 5.98 -3.98
C LYS A 93 -1.11 7.28 -4.76
N VAL A 94 -0.21 7.39 -5.73
CA VAL A 94 -0.12 8.56 -6.63
C VAL A 94 -1.44 8.79 -7.35
N GLN A 95 -2.04 7.74 -7.92
CA GLN A 95 -3.30 7.82 -8.67
C GLN A 95 -4.48 8.20 -7.79
N GLU A 96 -4.60 7.65 -6.58
CA GLU A 96 -5.68 7.99 -5.68
C GLU A 96 -5.57 9.44 -5.16
N ILE A 97 -4.34 9.91 -4.82
CA ILE A 97 -4.12 11.32 -4.45
C ILE A 97 -4.47 12.22 -5.65
N ARG A 98 -3.97 11.89 -6.86
CA ARG A 98 -4.26 12.63 -8.09
C ARG A 98 -5.77 12.75 -8.34
N ARG A 99 -6.53 11.65 -8.17
CA ARG A 99 -8.00 11.67 -8.28
C ARG A 99 -8.64 12.57 -7.22
N SER A 100 -8.13 12.58 -5.98
CA SER A 100 -8.60 13.47 -4.92
C SER A 100 -8.34 14.94 -5.24
N LEU A 101 -7.20 15.28 -5.88
CA LEU A 101 -6.90 16.64 -6.34
C LEU A 101 -7.84 17.07 -7.47
N THR A 102 -8.13 16.18 -8.43
CA THR A 102 -9.11 16.44 -9.48
C THR A 102 -10.49 16.72 -8.88
N ALA A 103 -10.93 15.92 -7.92
CA ALA A 103 -12.21 16.12 -7.23
C ALA A 103 -12.28 17.43 -6.42
N LEU A 104 -11.16 17.91 -5.87
CA LEU A 104 -11.08 19.24 -5.24
C LEU A 104 -11.29 20.37 -6.26
N ARG A 105 -10.66 20.27 -7.44
CA ARG A 105 -10.85 21.23 -8.54
C ARG A 105 -12.30 21.24 -9.04
N GLU A 106 -12.90 20.07 -9.25
CA GLU A 106 -14.30 19.92 -9.65
C GLU A 106 -15.27 20.52 -8.61
N ALA A 107 -14.88 20.51 -7.33
CA ALA A 107 -15.59 21.19 -6.25
C ALA A 107 -15.32 22.70 -6.18
N GLY A 108 -14.62 23.28 -7.16
CA GLY A 108 -14.33 24.71 -7.26
C GLY A 108 -13.21 25.21 -6.35
N LYS A 109 -12.34 24.32 -5.82
CA LYS A 109 -11.17 24.72 -5.04
C LYS A 109 -9.99 25.01 -5.97
N ALA A 110 -9.26 26.10 -5.73
CA ALA A 110 -8.00 26.35 -6.43
C ALA A 110 -6.93 25.39 -5.90
N VAL A 111 -6.42 24.50 -6.74
CA VAL A 111 -5.40 23.50 -6.37
C VAL A 111 -4.08 23.88 -7.00
N TRP A 112 -3.09 24.20 -6.15
CA TRP A 112 -1.76 24.60 -6.55
C TRP A 112 -0.73 23.64 -5.99
N VAL A 113 0.22 23.21 -6.84
CA VAL A 113 1.33 22.33 -6.43
C VAL A 113 2.65 23.02 -6.70
N HIS A 114 3.49 23.09 -5.70
CA HIS A 114 4.86 23.57 -5.78
C HIS A 114 5.83 22.38 -5.70
N LEU A 115 6.78 22.34 -6.61
CA LEU A 115 7.89 21.39 -6.70
C LEU A 115 9.20 22.15 -6.50
N ALA A 116 10.00 21.78 -5.51
CA ALA A 116 11.38 22.25 -5.45
C ALA A 116 12.22 21.48 -6.48
N HIS A 117 11.91 20.20 -6.65
CA HIS A 117 12.44 19.26 -7.61
C HIS A 117 11.34 18.24 -7.92
N GLY A 118 11.11 17.90 -9.16
CA GLY A 118 10.01 17.02 -9.57
C GLY A 118 10.50 15.76 -10.25
N GLY A 119 10.35 14.61 -9.59
CA GLY A 119 10.41 13.30 -10.24
C GLY A 119 9.10 12.97 -10.97
N ILE A 120 9.06 11.80 -11.60
CA ILE A 120 7.89 11.40 -12.42
C ILE A 120 6.62 11.24 -11.58
N ARG A 121 6.71 10.76 -10.33
CA ARG A 121 5.55 10.60 -9.43
C ARG A 121 5.00 11.94 -8.98
N GLU A 122 5.89 12.85 -8.57
CA GLU A 122 5.55 14.20 -8.17
C GLU A 122 4.89 14.95 -9.32
N TYR A 123 5.41 14.80 -10.54
CA TYR A 123 4.88 15.48 -11.71
C TYR A 123 3.51 14.91 -12.16
N VAL A 124 3.36 13.59 -12.17
CA VAL A 124 2.06 12.95 -12.44
C VAL A 124 1.00 13.43 -11.45
N LEU A 125 1.36 13.55 -10.17
CA LEU A 125 0.47 14.10 -9.15
C LEU A 125 0.18 15.58 -9.41
N ALA A 126 1.22 16.39 -9.61
CA ALA A 126 1.13 17.83 -9.83
C ALA A 126 0.33 18.17 -11.09
N SER A 127 0.41 17.36 -12.14
CA SER A 127 -0.33 17.56 -13.39
C SER A 127 -1.87 17.56 -13.21
N ALA A 128 -2.38 17.09 -12.07
CA ALA A 128 -3.80 17.21 -11.72
C ALA A 128 -4.19 18.58 -11.15
N ALA A 129 -3.25 19.45 -10.80
CA ALA A 129 -3.50 20.76 -10.22
C ALA A 129 -3.95 21.79 -11.27
N ASP A 130 -4.49 22.93 -10.81
CA ASP A 130 -4.77 24.10 -11.68
C ASP A 130 -3.48 24.82 -12.04
N GLN A 131 -2.51 24.84 -11.11
CA GLN A 131 -1.21 25.48 -11.32
C GLN A 131 -0.11 24.58 -10.76
N VAL A 132 0.92 24.38 -11.56
CA VAL A 132 2.16 23.67 -11.20
C VAL A 132 3.31 24.67 -11.22
N MET A 133 3.94 24.88 -10.06
CA MET A 133 5.10 25.73 -9.92
C MET A 133 6.35 24.89 -9.71
N LEU A 134 7.46 25.33 -10.27
CA LEU A 134 8.78 24.73 -10.07
C LEU A 134 9.73 25.81 -9.55
N ALA A 135 10.56 25.46 -8.58
CA ALA A 135 11.59 26.37 -8.10
C ALA A 135 12.53 26.78 -9.27
N PRO A 136 12.98 28.06 -9.34
CA PRO A 136 13.78 28.55 -10.46
C PRO A 136 15.09 27.79 -10.70
N ALA A 137 15.68 27.21 -9.64
CA ALA A 137 16.88 26.36 -9.70
C ALA A 137 16.56 24.85 -9.70
N GLY A 138 15.27 24.48 -9.77
CA GLY A 138 14.81 23.09 -9.76
C GLY A 138 15.03 22.37 -11.09
N THR A 139 14.79 21.06 -11.05
CA THR A 139 14.77 20.18 -12.23
C THR A 139 13.47 19.39 -12.28
N LEU A 140 13.08 19.00 -13.48
CA LEU A 140 11.94 18.12 -13.70
C LEU A 140 12.42 16.80 -14.32
N ASP A 141 12.60 15.79 -13.48
CA ASP A 141 13.20 14.52 -13.84
C ASP A 141 12.12 13.51 -14.29
N ILE A 142 11.58 13.76 -15.48
CA ILE A 142 10.51 12.94 -16.11
C ILE A 142 11.06 12.30 -17.40
N ALA A 143 11.91 11.29 -17.25
CA ALA A 143 12.60 10.62 -18.35
C ALA A 143 12.06 9.20 -18.65
N GLY A 144 10.77 8.96 -18.37
CA GLY A 144 10.15 7.64 -18.56
C GLY A 144 10.23 6.73 -17.32
N LEU A 145 10.02 5.44 -17.53
CA LEU A 145 10.05 4.43 -16.48
C LEU A 145 11.13 3.38 -16.78
N SER A 146 11.87 2.98 -15.76
CA SER A 146 12.79 1.85 -15.84
C SER A 146 12.50 0.83 -14.73
N SER A 147 12.85 -0.43 -14.99
CA SER A 147 12.79 -1.49 -14.01
C SER A 147 14.12 -2.22 -13.96
N GLU A 148 14.73 -2.27 -12.78
CA GLU A 148 15.95 -3.01 -12.52
C GLU A 148 15.64 -4.25 -11.69
N VAL A 149 16.00 -5.43 -12.21
CA VAL A 149 15.84 -6.70 -11.52
C VAL A 149 17.22 -7.23 -11.10
N THR A 150 17.37 -7.51 -9.82
CA THR A 150 18.65 -7.97 -9.25
C THR A 150 18.67 -9.48 -9.11
N PHE A 151 19.74 -10.11 -9.59
CA PHE A 151 20.01 -11.54 -9.45
C PHE A 151 21.21 -11.75 -8.53
N ILE A 152 21.08 -12.61 -7.53
CA ILE A 152 22.11 -12.87 -6.52
C ILE A 152 22.66 -14.31 -6.54
N ALA A 153 22.24 -15.12 -7.52
CA ALA A 153 22.71 -16.50 -7.66
C ALA A 153 24.25 -16.61 -7.67
N GLY A 154 24.93 -15.69 -8.40
CA GLY A 154 26.38 -15.64 -8.42
C GLY A 154 27.01 -15.32 -7.06
N THR A 155 26.38 -14.44 -6.26
CA THR A 155 26.82 -14.13 -4.90
C THR A 155 26.61 -15.32 -3.97
N LEU A 156 25.45 -15.97 -4.04
CA LEU A 156 25.16 -17.16 -3.24
C LEU A 156 26.17 -18.28 -3.53
N LYS A 157 26.46 -18.52 -4.81
CA LYS A 157 27.48 -19.51 -5.22
C LYS A 157 28.87 -19.19 -4.64
N LYS A 158 29.29 -17.92 -4.68
CA LYS A 158 30.57 -17.49 -4.06
C LYS A 158 30.60 -17.73 -2.55
N LEU A 159 29.47 -17.61 -1.88
CA LEU A 159 29.32 -17.86 -0.45
C LEU A 159 29.11 -19.34 -0.10
N GLY A 160 29.07 -20.25 -1.10
CA GLY A 160 28.79 -21.66 -0.87
C GLY A 160 27.35 -21.93 -0.41
N ILE A 161 26.40 -21.08 -0.84
CA ILE A 161 24.98 -21.22 -0.56
C ILE A 161 24.26 -21.66 -1.83
N GLU A 162 23.45 -22.72 -1.74
CA GLU A 162 22.62 -23.21 -2.84
C GLU A 162 21.14 -23.01 -2.52
N ALA A 163 20.39 -22.42 -3.46
CA ALA A 163 18.94 -22.26 -3.37
C ALA A 163 18.28 -23.45 -4.09
N GLU A 164 17.67 -24.35 -3.35
CA GLU A 164 16.90 -25.47 -3.87
C GLU A 164 15.41 -25.16 -3.80
N LEU A 165 14.86 -24.68 -4.93
CA LEU A 165 13.52 -24.12 -5.04
C LEU A 165 12.71 -24.89 -6.09
N VAL A 166 11.45 -25.10 -5.79
CA VAL A 166 10.41 -25.63 -6.67
C VAL A 166 9.37 -24.53 -6.87
N GLN A 167 9.00 -24.26 -8.10
CA GLN A 167 8.02 -23.21 -8.44
C GLN A 167 6.85 -23.75 -9.23
N MET A 168 5.65 -23.23 -8.98
CA MET A 168 4.44 -23.47 -9.72
C MET A 168 4.03 -22.22 -10.47
N GLY A 169 3.98 -22.35 -11.80
CA GLY A 169 3.71 -21.26 -12.74
C GLY A 169 4.99 -20.72 -13.42
N LYS A 170 4.96 -20.62 -14.75
CA LYS A 170 6.13 -20.20 -15.56
C LYS A 170 6.55 -18.74 -15.33
N TYR A 171 5.64 -17.90 -14.85
CA TYR A 171 5.90 -16.48 -14.50
C TYR A 171 6.21 -16.29 -13.00
N LYS A 172 6.27 -17.37 -12.18
CA LYS A 172 6.61 -17.25 -10.75
C LYS A 172 8.11 -17.04 -10.55
N SER A 173 8.62 -15.98 -11.13
CA SER A 173 10.06 -15.67 -11.23
C SER A 173 10.75 -15.27 -9.93
N ALA A 174 10.07 -15.36 -8.77
CA ALA A 174 10.70 -15.10 -7.46
C ALA A 174 11.90 -16.01 -7.18
N ALA A 175 11.89 -17.26 -7.67
CA ALA A 175 13.01 -18.18 -7.57
C ALA A 175 14.23 -17.70 -8.36
N GLU A 176 14.03 -17.04 -9.50
CA GLU A 176 15.10 -16.67 -10.43
C GLU A 176 16.12 -15.69 -9.80
N THR A 177 15.68 -14.82 -8.91
CA THR A 177 16.57 -13.94 -8.13
C THR A 177 17.70 -14.73 -7.45
N PHE A 178 17.42 -15.97 -7.03
CA PHE A 178 18.35 -16.83 -6.27
C PHE A 178 19.02 -17.91 -7.12
N THR A 179 18.43 -18.28 -8.25
CA THR A 179 18.82 -19.45 -9.04
C THR A 179 19.39 -19.10 -10.41
N ARG A 180 19.18 -17.89 -10.91
CA ARG A 180 19.64 -17.45 -12.23
C ARG A 180 20.52 -16.20 -12.15
N GLY A 181 21.24 -15.91 -13.22
CA GLY A 181 22.02 -14.68 -13.37
C GLY A 181 21.35 -13.66 -14.30
N ASP A 182 20.19 -14.01 -14.88
CA ASP A 182 19.44 -13.21 -15.85
C ASP A 182 17.93 -13.52 -15.77
N MET A 183 17.11 -12.73 -16.46
CA MET A 183 15.69 -13.00 -16.61
C MET A 183 15.46 -14.18 -17.57
N SER A 184 14.53 -15.08 -17.22
CA SER A 184 13.92 -15.97 -18.20
C SER A 184 13.03 -15.20 -19.17
N GLU A 185 12.70 -15.81 -20.31
CA GLU A 185 11.78 -15.19 -21.29
C GLU A 185 10.40 -14.85 -20.68
N PRO A 186 9.72 -15.76 -19.93
CA PRO A 186 8.47 -15.41 -19.26
C PRO A 186 8.63 -14.26 -18.26
N HIS A 187 9.75 -14.19 -17.52
CA HIS A 187 10.01 -13.11 -16.58
C HIS A 187 10.14 -11.77 -17.31
N ARG A 188 10.91 -11.73 -18.41
CA ARG A 188 11.08 -10.55 -19.26
C ARG A 188 9.74 -10.08 -19.81
N GLU A 189 8.98 -10.97 -20.45
CA GLU A 189 7.64 -10.68 -21.00
C GLU A 189 6.73 -10.03 -19.94
N MET A 190 6.71 -10.59 -18.73
CA MET A 190 5.90 -10.09 -17.65
C MET A 190 6.31 -8.68 -17.20
N VAL A 191 7.62 -8.42 -17.05
CA VAL A 191 8.15 -7.11 -16.65
C VAL A 191 7.89 -6.07 -17.74
N GLU A 192 8.13 -6.40 -19.00
CA GLU A 192 7.87 -5.52 -20.16
C GLU A 192 6.38 -5.18 -20.27
N SER A 193 5.48 -6.14 -20.12
CA SER A 193 4.04 -5.92 -20.12
C SER A 193 3.60 -4.98 -19.00
N LEU A 194 4.14 -5.16 -17.79
CA LEU A 194 3.80 -4.33 -16.64
C LEU A 194 4.32 -2.89 -16.78
N ILE A 195 5.58 -2.72 -17.21
CA ILE A 195 6.18 -1.40 -17.35
C ILE A 195 5.54 -0.62 -18.51
N HIS A 196 5.18 -1.31 -19.60
CA HIS A 196 4.45 -0.72 -20.72
C HIS A 196 3.09 -0.17 -20.26
N ASP A 197 2.31 -0.97 -19.54
CA ASP A 197 1.00 -0.54 -19.03
C ASP A 197 1.10 0.64 -18.06
N LEU A 198 2.09 0.64 -17.16
CA LEU A 198 2.33 1.76 -16.26
C LEU A 198 2.79 3.03 -17.01
N TYR A 199 3.63 2.87 -18.03
CA TYR A 199 4.07 3.99 -18.88
C TYR A 199 2.91 4.63 -19.63
N GLU A 200 1.98 3.83 -20.17
CA GLU A 200 0.75 4.35 -20.78
C GLU A 200 -0.11 5.11 -19.76
N GLN A 201 -0.27 4.60 -18.54
CA GLN A 201 -1.01 5.30 -17.47
C GLN A 201 -0.36 6.65 -17.11
N VAL A 202 0.97 6.72 -17.06
CA VAL A 202 1.73 7.96 -16.83
C VAL A 202 1.52 8.93 -17.98
N THR A 203 1.64 8.45 -19.22
CA THR A 203 1.42 9.25 -20.42
C THR A 203 0.00 9.84 -20.45
N GLU A 204 -1.02 9.03 -20.19
CA GLU A 204 -2.42 9.46 -20.09
C GLU A 204 -2.61 10.52 -19.00
N ALA A 205 -1.97 10.34 -17.84
CA ALA A 205 -2.06 11.28 -16.73
C ALA A 205 -1.45 12.65 -17.06
N ILE A 206 -0.27 12.68 -17.69
CA ILE A 206 0.41 13.91 -18.12
C ILE A 206 -0.39 14.57 -19.25
N ALA A 207 -0.77 13.81 -20.28
CA ALA A 207 -1.55 14.31 -21.42
C ALA A 207 -2.84 15.00 -20.96
N GLY A 208 -3.63 14.33 -20.12
CA GLY A 208 -4.87 14.88 -19.58
C GLY A 208 -4.65 16.08 -18.65
N GLY A 209 -3.63 16.02 -17.79
CA GLY A 209 -3.34 17.09 -16.84
C GLY A 209 -2.80 18.36 -17.49
N ARG A 210 -1.96 18.23 -18.52
CA ARG A 210 -1.38 19.37 -19.27
C ARG A 210 -2.13 19.71 -20.56
N ARG A 211 -3.24 19.06 -20.83
CA ARG A 211 -4.11 19.28 -22.00
C ARG A 211 -3.34 19.15 -23.32
N MET A 212 -2.47 18.15 -23.40
CA MET A 212 -1.70 17.84 -24.61
C MET A 212 -2.09 16.47 -25.18
N GLY A 213 -1.77 16.20 -26.43
CA GLY A 213 -1.99 14.88 -27.02
C GLY A 213 -1.05 13.82 -26.43
N ALA A 214 -1.46 12.54 -26.49
CA ALA A 214 -0.65 11.44 -25.98
C ALA A 214 0.76 11.37 -26.61
N GLU A 215 0.87 11.61 -27.93
CA GLU A 215 2.15 11.63 -28.62
C GLU A 215 3.06 12.78 -28.12
N ALA A 216 2.49 13.96 -27.83
CA ALA A 216 3.25 15.04 -27.23
C ALA A 216 3.74 14.71 -25.82
N ALA A 217 2.91 14.00 -25.01
CA ALA A 217 3.31 13.54 -23.70
C ALA A 217 4.43 12.48 -23.77
N ARG A 218 4.39 11.54 -24.75
CA ARG A 218 5.49 10.59 -24.98
C ARG A 218 6.76 11.32 -25.39
N ALA A 219 6.68 12.28 -26.32
CA ALA A 219 7.84 13.07 -26.75
C ALA A 219 8.47 13.87 -25.60
N VAL A 220 7.65 14.33 -24.63
CA VAL A 220 8.14 14.95 -23.39
C VAL A 220 8.91 13.94 -22.56
N LEU A 221 8.36 12.75 -22.31
CA LEU A 221 9.01 11.70 -21.53
C LEU A 221 10.32 11.21 -22.17
N ASP A 222 10.37 11.11 -23.51
CA ASP A 222 11.56 10.69 -24.25
C ASP A 222 12.67 11.77 -24.23
N ARG A 223 12.29 13.03 -24.04
CA ARG A 223 13.23 14.16 -24.06
C ARG A 223 13.78 14.52 -22.67
N GLY A 224 13.08 14.15 -21.59
CA GLY A 224 13.51 14.46 -20.21
C GLY A 224 14.90 13.91 -19.86
N PRO A 225 15.53 14.37 -18.78
CA PRO A 225 15.06 15.36 -17.80
C PRO A 225 15.15 16.81 -18.29
N PHE A 226 14.48 17.74 -17.58
CA PHE A 226 14.43 19.17 -17.94
C PHE A 226 14.94 20.06 -16.82
N THR A 227 15.64 21.13 -17.19
CA THR A 227 15.87 22.28 -16.31
C THR A 227 14.56 23.05 -16.10
N ALA A 228 14.46 23.83 -15.05
CA ALA A 228 13.28 24.66 -14.79
C ALA A 228 12.92 25.56 -15.99
N ARG A 229 13.95 26.14 -16.64
CA ARG A 229 13.74 27.01 -17.82
C ARG A 229 13.10 26.24 -18.97
N GLU A 230 13.60 25.05 -19.30
CA GLU A 230 13.04 24.21 -20.36
C GLU A 230 11.62 23.76 -20.03
N ALA A 231 11.37 23.36 -18.77
CA ALA A 231 10.05 22.98 -18.30
C ALA A 231 9.03 24.13 -18.45
N GLY A 232 9.45 25.37 -18.15
CA GLY A 232 8.63 26.56 -18.38
C GLY A 232 8.38 26.85 -19.88
N GLN A 233 9.41 26.76 -20.73
CA GLN A 233 9.30 26.97 -22.18
C GLN A 233 8.40 25.94 -22.87
N LEU A 234 8.37 24.71 -22.36
CA LEU A 234 7.53 23.61 -22.84
C LEU A 234 6.13 23.60 -22.21
N HIS A 235 5.80 24.57 -21.37
CA HIS A 235 4.54 24.64 -20.62
C HIS A 235 4.27 23.39 -19.77
N LEU A 236 5.32 22.71 -19.32
CA LEU A 236 5.21 21.60 -18.38
C LEU A 236 4.91 22.10 -16.97
N VAL A 237 5.31 23.34 -16.67
CA VAL A 237 4.97 24.07 -15.45
C VAL A 237 4.39 25.44 -15.79
N ASP A 238 3.59 26.01 -14.89
CA ASP A 238 2.86 27.25 -15.16
C ASP A 238 3.63 28.49 -14.70
N ALA A 239 4.56 28.33 -13.73
CA ALA A 239 5.46 29.40 -13.31
C ALA A 239 6.73 28.84 -12.66
N LEU A 240 7.79 29.63 -12.71
CA LEU A 240 9.04 29.40 -11.98
C LEU A 240 9.04 30.32 -10.76
N LEU A 241 8.71 29.79 -9.60
CA LEU A 241 8.55 30.54 -8.34
C LEU A 241 9.15 29.74 -7.18
N TYR A 242 9.70 30.43 -6.18
CA TYR A 242 9.96 29.82 -4.88
C TYR A 242 8.66 29.52 -4.14
N GLU A 243 8.73 28.66 -3.12
CA GLU A 243 7.54 28.21 -2.37
C GLU A 243 6.78 29.37 -1.75
N ASP A 244 7.49 30.32 -1.11
CA ASP A 244 6.94 31.49 -0.47
C ASP A 244 6.26 32.43 -1.47
N GLU A 245 6.86 32.68 -2.63
CA GLU A 245 6.29 33.49 -3.73
C GLU A 245 5.01 32.84 -4.28
N ALA A 246 5.02 31.53 -4.46
CA ALA A 246 3.85 30.77 -4.92
C ALA A 246 2.71 30.83 -3.90
N GLU A 247 3.01 30.69 -2.61
CA GLU A 247 2.06 30.81 -1.51
C GLU A 247 1.46 32.22 -1.44
N GLU A 248 2.29 33.27 -1.52
CA GLU A 248 1.83 34.67 -1.52
C GLU A 248 0.92 34.95 -2.71
N ARG A 249 1.28 34.46 -3.90
CA ARG A 249 0.48 34.61 -5.12
C ARG A 249 -0.89 33.93 -5.01
N LEU A 250 -0.97 32.72 -4.45
CA LEU A 250 -2.23 32.06 -4.20
C LEU A 250 -3.08 32.82 -3.16
N ARG A 251 -2.46 33.31 -2.10
CA ARG A 251 -3.13 34.13 -1.08
C ARG A 251 -3.75 35.39 -1.69
N ALA A 252 -2.97 36.11 -2.51
CA ALA A 252 -3.43 37.31 -3.19
C ALA A 252 -4.63 37.01 -4.12
N GLN A 253 -4.59 35.89 -4.85
CA GLN A 253 -5.70 35.45 -5.71
C GLN A 253 -6.96 35.12 -4.92
N LEU A 254 -6.83 34.70 -3.67
CA LEU A 254 -7.94 34.31 -2.79
C LEU A 254 -8.21 35.36 -1.68
N ASP A 255 -8.13 36.67 -2.02
CA ASP A 255 -8.43 37.81 -1.12
C ASP A 255 -7.65 37.75 0.19
N ASN A 256 -6.38 37.43 0.17
CA ASN A 256 -5.48 37.26 1.32
C ASN A 256 -5.99 36.25 2.36
N ALA A 257 -6.61 35.18 1.89
CA ALA A 257 -7.12 34.11 2.72
C ALA A 257 -6.05 33.57 3.68
N ARG A 258 -6.47 33.23 4.89
CA ARG A 258 -5.59 32.63 5.90
C ARG A 258 -5.30 31.17 5.55
N ILE A 259 -4.07 30.77 5.81
CA ILE A 259 -3.60 29.39 5.64
C ILE A 259 -3.86 28.60 6.92
N ILE A 260 -4.23 27.34 6.76
CA ILE A 260 -4.24 26.33 7.81
C ILE A 260 -3.37 25.16 7.37
N GLU A 261 -2.45 24.74 8.24
CA GLU A 261 -1.60 23.57 8.02
C GLU A 261 -2.40 22.26 8.09
N GLY A 262 -2.05 21.28 7.26
CA GLY A 262 -2.72 19.98 7.17
C GLY A 262 -2.96 19.29 8.51
N PRO A 263 -1.96 19.14 9.40
CA PRO A 263 -2.15 18.52 10.71
C PRO A 263 -3.14 19.26 11.62
N ASP A 264 -3.19 20.58 11.56
CA ASP A 264 -4.15 21.38 12.32
C ASP A 264 -5.57 21.26 11.78
N TYR A 265 -5.70 21.27 10.46
CA TYR A 265 -6.97 21.04 9.77
C TYR A 265 -7.50 19.65 10.10
N LEU A 266 -6.67 18.61 9.96
CA LEU A 266 -7.03 17.22 10.28
C LEU A 266 -7.54 17.09 11.71
N ARG A 267 -6.84 17.70 12.70
CA ARG A 267 -7.26 17.67 14.11
C ARG A 267 -8.62 18.33 14.33
N ARG A 268 -8.88 19.48 13.69
CA ARG A 268 -10.15 20.21 13.82
C ARG A 268 -11.30 19.41 13.21
N ARG A 269 -11.13 18.93 11.96
CA ARG A 269 -12.18 18.20 11.24
C ARG A 269 -12.47 16.84 11.87
N ALA A 270 -11.46 16.09 12.29
CA ALA A 270 -11.66 14.81 12.98
C ALA A 270 -12.51 14.95 14.25
N ARG A 271 -12.34 16.04 15.02
CA ARG A 271 -13.18 16.32 16.20
C ARG A 271 -14.63 16.63 15.80
N ALA A 272 -14.82 17.44 14.75
CA ALA A 272 -16.16 17.81 14.27
C ALA A 272 -16.91 16.58 13.73
N VAL A 273 -16.27 15.79 12.85
CA VAL A 273 -16.83 14.55 12.30
C VAL A 273 -17.17 13.55 13.41
N ARG A 274 -16.29 13.36 14.38
CA ARG A 274 -16.55 12.46 15.50
C ARG A 274 -17.81 12.84 16.29
N ARG A 275 -18.05 14.15 16.50
CA ARG A 275 -19.26 14.63 17.20
C ARG A 275 -20.52 14.35 16.38
N GLU A 276 -20.46 14.62 15.10
CA GLU A 276 -21.59 14.38 14.17
C GLU A 276 -21.94 12.90 14.10
N VAL A 277 -20.95 12.02 13.93
CA VAL A 277 -21.13 10.57 13.93
C VAL A 277 -21.76 10.08 15.24
N LEU A 278 -21.31 10.59 16.39
CA LEU A 278 -21.91 10.22 17.70
C LEU A 278 -23.38 10.65 17.82
N ARG A 279 -23.79 11.74 17.16
CA ARG A 279 -25.17 12.21 17.16
C ARG A 279 -26.08 11.39 16.25
N ARG A 280 -25.57 10.96 15.08
CA ARG A 280 -26.39 10.27 14.06
C ARG A 280 -26.63 8.79 14.39
N GLY A 281 -25.75 8.18 15.19
CA GLY A 281 -25.89 6.77 15.57
C GLY A 281 -25.72 5.76 14.43
N HIS A 282 -25.12 6.17 13.28
CA HIS A 282 -24.84 5.27 12.17
C HIS A 282 -23.89 4.14 12.61
N PRO A 283 -24.00 2.95 11.99
CA PRO A 283 -23.01 1.91 12.19
C PRO A 283 -21.63 2.38 11.74
N SER A 284 -20.60 1.92 12.43
CA SER A 284 -19.20 2.19 12.07
C SER A 284 -18.75 1.23 10.97
N ILE A 285 -17.75 1.64 10.20
CA ILE A 285 -17.03 0.76 9.27
C ILE A 285 -15.73 0.31 9.95
N GLY A 286 -15.50 -0.99 10.00
CA GLY A 286 -14.23 -1.56 10.46
C GLY A 286 -13.23 -1.58 9.32
N MET A 287 -12.06 -0.97 9.47
CA MET A 287 -10.97 -1.07 8.50
C MET A 287 -9.83 -1.90 9.08
N LEU A 288 -9.50 -2.99 8.41
CA LEU A 288 -8.42 -3.89 8.78
C LEU A 288 -7.30 -3.80 7.76
N HIS A 289 -6.08 -3.57 8.23
CA HIS A 289 -4.89 -3.54 7.40
C HIS A 289 -4.20 -4.92 7.37
N VAL A 290 -3.82 -5.34 6.15
CA VAL A 290 -2.97 -6.50 5.87
C VAL A 290 -1.73 -5.96 5.15
N THR A 291 -0.73 -5.54 5.93
CA THR A 291 0.43 -4.77 5.45
C THR A 291 1.71 -5.55 5.62
N GLY A 292 2.55 -5.59 4.58
CA GLY A 292 3.84 -6.26 4.57
C GLY A 292 3.75 -7.77 4.32
N THR A 293 4.83 -8.49 4.62
CA THR A 293 4.91 -9.94 4.35
C THR A 293 3.99 -10.74 5.27
N ILE A 294 3.12 -11.57 4.68
CA ILE A 294 2.19 -12.44 5.43
C ILE A 294 2.95 -13.63 6.02
N LYS A 295 2.77 -13.88 7.31
CA LYS A 295 3.38 -14.99 8.04
C LYS A 295 2.43 -15.60 9.07
N THR A 296 2.75 -16.77 9.57
CA THR A 296 2.09 -17.36 10.74
C THR A 296 2.37 -16.55 12.02
N GLY A 297 1.52 -16.68 13.03
CA GLY A 297 1.70 -16.03 14.34
C GLY A 297 1.30 -14.56 14.39
N GLU A 298 1.98 -13.78 15.22
CA GLU A 298 1.68 -12.37 15.51
C GLU A 298 2.35 -11.42 14.52
N SER A 299 1.74 -10.24 14.33
CA SER A 299 2.28 -9.19 13.47
C SER A 299 3.53 -8.53 14.08
N ILE A 300 4.45 -8.09 13.21
CA ILE A 300 5.61 -7.28 13.58
C ILE A 300 5.42 -5.92 12.93
N SER A 301 5.36 -4.87 13.75
CA SER A 301 5.29 -3.49 13.27
C SER A 301 6.67 -3.01 12.83
N GLY A 302 6.74 -2.36 11.67
CA GLY A 302 7.96 -1.78 11.09
C GLY A 302 7.60 -0.72 10.05
N THR A 303 8.57 -0.29 9.26
CA THR A 303 8.30 0.40 7.98
C THR A 303 7.67 -0.59 7.01
N ASP A 304 6.92 -0.15 6.00
CA ASP A 304 6.17 -1.04 5.08
C ASP A 304 7.00 -2.22 4.56
N ALA A 305 8.29 -2.01 4.26
CA ALA A 305 9.20 -3.06 3.80
C ALA A 305 9.67 -4.02 4.91
N ALA A 306 9.65 -3.60 6.18
CA ALA A 306 10.07 -4.39 7.34
C ALA A 306 8.90 -4.90 8.19
N SER A 307 7.67 -4.54 7.83
CA SER A 307 6.47 -5.00 8.52
C SER A 307 6.13 -6.43 8.13
N ALA A 308 5.61 -7.18 9.08
CA ALA A 308 5.09 -8.52 8.83
C ALA A 308 3.69 -8.67 9.42
N CYS A 309 2.77 -9.08 8.55
CA CYS A 309 1.38 -9.33 8.88
C CYS A 309 1.21 -10.75 9.42
N GLY A 310 0.89 -10.90 10.70
CA GLY A 310 0.69 -12.20 11.34
C GLY A 310 -0.75 -12.68 11.24
N ALA A 311 -0.95 -13.90 10.71
CA ALA A 311 -2.28 -14.47 10.55
C ALA A 311 -3.07 -14.55 11.85
N ALA A 312 -2.42 -14.88 12.98
CA ALA A 312 -3.08 -14.93 14.28
C ALA A 312 -3.60 -13.56 14.75
N ALA A 313 -2.88 -12.48 14.43
CA ALA A 313 -3.32 -11.13 14.74
C ALA A 313 -4.53 -10.73 13.88
N VAL A 314 -4.43 -10.96 12.56
CA VAL A 314 -5.49 -10.59 11.59
C VAL A 314 -6.78 -11.34 11.85
N THR A 315 -6.71 -12.67 12.00
CA THR A 315 -7.90 -13.50 12.26
C THR A 315 -8.59 -13.15 13.59
N ARG A 316 -7.81 -12.81 14.62
CA ARG A 316 -8.36 -12.31 15.89
C ARG A 316 -9.11 -10.98 15.73
N GLU A 317 -8.56 -10.04 14.96
CA GLU A 317 -9.24 -8.75 14.73
C GLU A 317 -10.48 -8.92 13.82
N LEU A 318 -10.42 -9.76 12.79
CA LEU A 318 -11.59 -10.10 11.96
C LEU A 318 -12.73 -10.71 12.81
N LYS A 319 -12.39 -11.63 13.70
CA LYS A 319 -13.37 -12.21 14.63
C LYS A 319 -14.02 -11.13 15.51
N ARG A 320 -13.23 -10.20 16.06
CA ARG A 320 -13.75 -9.07 16.85
C ARG A 320 -14.67 -8.18 16.04
N LEU A 321 -14.27 -7.83 14.80
CA LEU A 321 -15.10 -7.03 13.89
C LEU A 321 -16.41 -7.72 13.56
N ARG A 322 -16.39 -9.03 13.33
CA ARG A 322 -17.56 -9.84 13.04
C ARG A 322 -18.57 -9.86 14.22
N GLU A 323 -18.07 -9.97 15.45
CA GLU A 323 -18.91 -10.09 16.66
C GLU A 323 -19.49 -8.74 17.13
N ARG A 324 -18.94 -7.61 16.70
CA ARG A 324 -19.39 -6.26 17.09
C ARG A 324 -20.65 -5.85 16.34
N ARG A 325 -21.74 -5.58 17.03
CA ARG A 325 -23.04 -5.16 16.46
C ARG A 325 -23.03 -3.74 15.88
N ASP A 326 -22.14 -2.88 16.37
CA ASP A 326 -21.99 -1.49 15.93
C ASP A 326 -21.10 -1.32 14.68
N ILE A 327 -20.53 -2.42 14.16
CA ILE A 327 -19.82 -2.46 12.86
C ILE A 327 -20.79 -2.96 11.79
N GLY A 328 -21.10 -2.10 10.81
CA GLY A 328 -22.02 -2.42 9.71
C GLY A 328 -21.37 -3.16 8.55
N ALA A 329 -20.12 -2.82 8.22
CA ALA A 329 -19.32 -3.46 7.19
C ALA A 329 -17.84 -3.43 7.54
N VAL A 330 -17.04 -4.26 6.85
CA VAL A 330 -15.59 -4.33 7.02
C VAL A 330 -14.91 -4.00 5.70
N VAL A 331 -13.90 -3.12 5.74
CA VAL A 331 -12.96 -2.88 4.64
C VAL A 331 -11.64 -3.54 4.99
N ILE A 332 -11.13 -4.40 4.12
CA ILE A 332 -9.79 -4.98 4.25
C ILE A 332 -8.87 -4.26 3.29
N ARG A 333 -7.93 -3.48 3.81
CA ARG A 333 -6.88 -2.83 3.03
C ARG A 333 -5.68 -3.75 2.96
N VAL A 334 -5.34 -4.21 1.76
CA VAL A 334 -4.21 -5.12 1.52
C VAL A 334 -3.08 -4.35 0.83
N SER A 335 -1.93 -4.25 1.49
CA SER A 335 -0.67 -3.74 0.93
C SER A 335 0.44 -4.76 1.23
N SER A 336 0.47 -5.86 0.47
CA SER A 336 1.28 -7.04 0.76
C SER A 336 1.81 -7.71 -0.51
N PRO A 337 3.13 -8.04 -0.56
CA PRO A 337 3.69 -8.85 -1.65
C PRO A 337 3.32 -10.35 -1.54
N GLY A 338 2.58 -10.74 -0.49
CA GLY A 338 2.29 -12.12 -0.14
C GLY A 338 3.16 -12.63 1.02
N GLY A 339 3.41 -13.93 1.04
CA GLY A 339 4.19 -14.58 2.10
C GLY A 339 3.83 -16.06 2.26
N SER A 340 3.63 -16.50 3.50
CA SER A 340 3.26 -17.88 3.83
C SER A 340 1.90 -18.26 3.23
N GLY A 341 1.86 -19.35 2.49
CA GLY A 341 0.63 -19.89 1.92
C GLY A 341 -0.38 -20.25 2.99
N LEU A 342 0.04 -20.99 4.01
CA LEU A 342 -0.82 -21.38 5.14
C LEU A 342 -1.39 -20.15 5.87
N ALA A 343 -0.55 -19.14 6.12
CA ALA A 343 -1.02 -17.93 6.80
C ALA A 343 -2.06 -17.18 5.97
N SER A 344 -1.88 -17.12 4.64
CA SER A 344 -2.82 -16.49 3.71
C SER A 344 -4.16 -17.25 3.68
N ASP A 345 -4.12 -18.58 3.72
CA ASP A 345 -5.31 -19.42 3.78
C ASP A 345 -6.09 -19.24 5.08
N LEU A 346 -5.41 -19.21 6.23
CA LEU A 346 -6.03 -18.95 7.53
C LEU A 346 -6.75 -17.59 7.56
N ILE A 347 -6.15 -16.55 6.97
CA ILE A 347 -6.78 -15.23 6.86
C ILE A 347 -7.96 -15.29 5.91
N TRP A 348 -7.80 -15.87 4.71
CA TRP A 348 -8.85 -16.06 3.72
C TRP A 348 -10.09 -16.74 4.34
N HIS A 349 -9.88 -17.84 5.09
CA HIS A 349 -10.95 -18.55 5.77
C HIS A 349 -11.73 -17.66 6.74
N GLU A 350 -11.04 -16.84 7.54
CA GLU A 350 -11.68 -15.95 8.49
C GLU A 350 -12.40 -14.77 7.80
N VAL A 351 -11.89 -14.31 6.65
CA VAL A 351 -12.60 -13.34 5.79
C VAL A 351 -13.91 -13.94 5.28
N MET A 352 -13.88 -15.17 4.76
CA MET A 352 -15.08 -15.89 4.29
C MET A 352 -16.11 -16.10 5.42
N ARG A 353 -15.67 -16.40 6.64
CA ARG A 353 -16.55 -16.46 7.81
C ARG A 353 -17.18 -15.11 8.15
N THR A 354 -16.41 -14.04 8.03
CA THR A 354 -16.90 -12.68 8.30
C THR A 354 -17.90 -12.26 7.25
N ARG A 355 -17.64 -12.53 5.95
CA ARG A 355 -18.52 -12.24 4.82
C ARG A 355 -19.92 -12.89 4.94
N LYS A 356 -20.04 -14.05 5.60
CA LYS A 356 -21.35 -14.67 5.88
C LYS A 356 -22.24 -13.86 6.82
N GLN A 357 -21.68 -12.93 7.57
CA GLN A 357 -22.42 -12.15 8.59
C GLN A 357 -22.44 -10.66 8.31
N LYS A 358 -21.44 -10.13 7.62
CA LYS A 358 -21.28 -8.69 7.31
C LYS A 358 -20.68 -8.52 5.93
N PRO A 359 -21.02 -7.44 5.22
CA PRO A 359 -20.32 -7.06 4.00
C PRO A 359 -18.81 -6.90 4.26
N VAL A 360 -18.00 -7.45 3.36
CA VAL A 360 -16.55 -7.31 3.37
C VAL A 360 -16.08 -6.80 2.01
N VAL A 361 -15.62 -5.56 1.97
CA VAL A 361 -15.02 -4.91 0.80
C VAL A 361 -13.51 -5.02 0.90
N VAL A 362 -12.84 -5.27 -0.22
CA VAL A 362 -11.37 -5.31 -0.26
C VAL A 362 -10.84 -4.16 -1.08
N SER A 363 -9.85 -3.46 -0.54
CA SER A 363 -9.10 -2.39 -1.23
C SER A 363 -7.64 -2.78 -1.30
N PHE A 364 -7.11 -2.90 -2.51
CA PHE A 364 -5.68 -3.13 -2.72
C PHE A 364 -4.90 -1.80 -2.66
N GLY A 365 -3.72 -1.84 -2.06
CA GLY A 365 -2.77 -0.74 -2.04
C GLY A 365 -1.85 -0.75 -3.26
N ASP A 366 -0.60 -0.30 -3.06
CA ASP A 366 0.39 -0.31 -4.13
C ASP A 366 0.71 -1.72 -4.62
N VAL A 367 0.70 -2.69 -3.70
CA VAL A 367 0.94 -4.11 -3.99
C VAL A 367 -0.06 -4.98 -3.24
N ALA A 368 -0.73 -5.88 -3.94
CA ALA A 368 -1.57 -6.92 -3.35
C ALA A 368 -1.45 -8.18 -4.22
N ALA A 369 -0.34 -8.89 -4.04
CA ALA A 369 0.05 -9.98 -4.92
C ALA A 369 0.23 -11.29 -4.17
N SER A 370 0.10 -12.40 -4.89
CA SER A 370 0.33 -13.73 -4.38
C SER A 370 -0.49 -14.03 -3.11
N GLY A 371 0.11 -14.26 -1.94
CA GLY A 371 -0.62 -14.41 -0.68
C GLY A 371 -1.52 -13.21 -0.32
N GLY A 372 -1.12 -11.98 -0.73
CA GLY A 372 -1.95 -10.78 -0.58
C GLY A 372 -3.19 -10.81 -1.48
N TYR A 373 -3.04 -11.27 -2.73
CA TYR A 373 -4.18 -11.50 -3.63
C TYR A 373 -5.08 -12.65 -3.12
N TYR A 374 -4.47 -13.72 -2.60
CA TYR A 374 -5.18 -14.85 -1.99
C TYR A 374 -6.13 -14.40 -0.87
N VAL A 375 -5.64 -13.54 0.03
CA VAL A 375 -6.49 -12.94 1.08
C VAL A 375 -7.59 -12.06 0.47
N GLY A 376 -7.24 -11.27 -0.54
CA GLY A 376 -8.14 -10.30 -1.15
C GLY A 376 -9.31 -10.93 -1.90
N VAL A 377 -9.10 -12.06 -2.56
CA VAL A 377 -10.15 -12.75 -3.35
C VAL A 377 -11.32 -13.26 -2.50
N ALA A 378 -11.17 -13.30 -1.18
CA ALA A 378 -12.23 -13.67 -0.24
C ALA A 378 -13.31 -12.57 -0.05
N GLY A 379 -12.99 -11.31 -0.35
CA GLY A 379 -13.95 -10.19 -0.23
C GLY A 379 -14.73 -9.92 -1.52
N THR A 380 -15.74 -9.05 -1.43
CA THR A 380 -16.50 -8.59 -2.60
C THR A 380 -17.25 -7.29 -2.26
N PRO A 381 -17.11 -6.21 -3.07
CA PRO A 381 -16.21 -6.11 -4.21
C PRO A 381 -14.73 -6.01 -3.81
N VAL A 382 -13.85 -6.33 -4.77
CA VAL A 382 -12.40 -6.11 -4.71
C VAL A 382 -12.05 -4.91 -5.58
N LEU A 383 -11.43 -3.89 -4.99
CA LEU A 383 -11.04 -2.66 -5.65
C LEU A 383 -9.52 -2.51 -5.68
N ALA A 384 -9.00 -1.97 -6.77
CA ALA A 384 -7.59 -1.59 -6.92
C ALA A 384 -7.46 -0.33 -7.79
N GLU A 385 -6.42 0.46 -7.59
CA GLU A 385 -6.05 1.50 -8.55
C GLU A 385 -5.45 0.88 -9.81
N ALA A 386 -5.50 1.60 -10.91
CA ALA A 386 -4.97 1.12 -12.19
C ALA A 386 -3.49 0.71 -12.10
N GLY A 387 -2.69 1.45 -11.31
CA GLY A 387 -1.26 1.18 -11.08
C GLY A 387 -0.95 0.24 -9.90
N THR A 388 -1.94 -0.37 -9.27
CA THR A 388 -1.73 -1.43 -8.27
C THR A 388 -1.02 -2.62 -8.91
N ILE A 389 -0.05 -3.21 -8.23
CA ILE A 389 0.59 -4.47 -8.64
C ILE A 389 -0.11 -5.63 -7.96
N THR A 390 -0.68 -6.56 -8.75
CA THR A 390 -1.49 -7.66 -8.22
C THR A 390 -1.33 -8.98 -8.99
N GLY A 391 -2.14 -9.98 -8.69
CA GLY A 391 -2.02 -11.31 -9.30
C GLY A 391 -0.93 -12.15 -8.64
N SER A 392 0.07 -12.57 -9.41
CA SER A 392 1.14 -13.50 -8.96
C SER A 392 0.57 -14.80 -8.36
N ILE A 393 -0.50 -15.32 -8.99
CA ILE A 393 -1.17 -16.56 -8.59
C ILE A 393 -0.24 -17.73 -8.93
N GLY A 394 0.56 -18.14 -7.97
CA GLY A 394 1.60 -19.15 -8.11
C GLY A 394 2.30 -19.39 -6.78
N VAL A 395 3.07 -20.45 -6.70
CA VAL A 395 3.70 -20.96 -5.48
C VAL A 395 5.20 -21.12 -5.63
N LEU A 396 5.92 -20.88 -4.56
CA LEU A 396 7.34 -21.18 -4.42
C LEU A 396 7.54 -21.99 -3.15
N ALA A 397 8.25 -23.11 -3.23
CA ALA A 397 8.63 -23.92 -2.09
C ALA A 397 10.11 -24.30 -2.18
N GLY A 398 10.76 -24.55 -1.05
CA GLY A 398 12.14 -24.97 -1.04
C GLY A 398 12.91 -24.56 0.20
N LYS A 399 14.24 -24.64 0.08
CA LYS A 399 15.18 -24.29 1.16
C LYS A 399 16.48 -23.73 0.61
N ALA A 400 17.29 -23.17 1.50
CA ALA A 400 18.70 -22.89 1.23
C ALA A 400 19.58 -23.99 1.86
N VAL A 401 20.57 -24.45 1.11
CA VAL A 401 21.62 -25.34 1.60
C VAL A 401 22.86 -24.48 1.85
N LEU A 402 23.30 -24.47 3.11
CA LEU A 402 24.40 -23.64 3.60
C LEU A 402 25.70 -24.45 3.80
N LYS A 403 25.74 -25.70 3.34
CA LYS A 403 26.87 -26.59 3.56
C LYS A 403 28.19 -25.98 3.11
N GLY A 404 28.27 -25.43 1.91
CA GLY A 404 29.48 -24.79 1.41
C GLY A 404 29.91 -23.55 2.22
N LEU A 405 28.95 -22.77 2.74
CA LEU A 405 29.23 -21.67 3.65
C LEU A 405 29.79 -22.17 4.98
N TYR A 406 29.21 -23.22 5.54
CA TYR A 406 29.75 -23.84 6.78
C TYR A 406 31.16 -24.38 6.55
N ASP A 407 31.43 -25.06 5.45
CA ASP A 407 32.76 -25.58 5.09
C ASP A 407 33.79 -24.43 5.01
N GLN A 408 33.44 -23.27 4.39
CA GLN A 408 34.29 -22.09 4.34
C GLN A 408 34.58 -21.47 5.71
N LEU A 409 33.62 -21.56 6.64
CA LEU A 409 33.75 -21.03 8.00
C LEU A 409 34.36 -22.04 8.99
N GLY A 410 34.67 -23.24 8.53
CA GLY A 410 35.16 -24.31 9.39
C GLY A 410 34.11 -24.89 10.35
N VAL A 411 32.82 -24.71 10.02
CA VAL A 411 31.71 -25.27 10.82
C VAL A 411 31.33 -26.63 10.28
N THR A 412 31.30 -27.64 11.13
CA THR A 412 30.84 -28.99 10.78
C THR A 412 29.52 -29.31 11.48
N LYS A 413 28.64 -30.02 10.77
CA LYS A 413 27.37 -30.54 11.33
C LYS A 413 27.35 -32.08 11.17
N GLN A 414 26.92 -32.77 12.19
CA GLN A 414 26.55 -34.17 12.13
C GLN A 414 25.04 -34.29 12.21
N VAL A 415 24.41 -34.90 11.18
CA VAL A 415 22.96 -35.02 11.12
C VAL A 415 22.59 -36.49 11.35
N ILE A 416 21.84 -36.73 12.41
CA ILE A 416 21.29 -38.04 12.74
C ILE A 416 19.81 -38.02 12.51
N THR A 417 19.32 -38.89 11.62
CA THR A 417 17.91 -38.93 11.23
C THR A 417 17.22 -40.23 11.62
N ARG A 418 15.92 -40.16 11.84
CA ARG A 418 15.03 -41.31 11.87
C ARG A 418 13.80 -40.93 11.05
N GLY A 419 13.43 -41.74 10.07
CA GLY A 419 12.44 -41.43 9.04
C GLY A 419 13.09 -40.98 7.73
N ARG A 420 12.51 -41.42 6.59
CA ARG A 420 13.10 -41.25 5.24
C ARG A 420 13.33 -39.78 4.90
N HIS A 421 12.38 -38.91 5.22
CA HIS A 421 12.42 -37.49 4.86
C HIS A 421 12.71 -36.57 6.06
N ALA A 422 13.32 -37.10 7.15
CA ALA A 422 13.55 -36.32 8.37
C ALA A 422 14.50 -35.13 8.15
N ALA A 423 15.33 -35.16 7.10
CA ALA A 423 16.25 -34.09 6.74
C ALA A 423 15.72 -33.16 5.61
N LEU A 424 14.46 -33.29 5.19
CA LEU A 424 13.87 -32.52 4.08
C LEU A 424 14.17 -31.02 4.18
N TYR A 425 14.02 -30.43 5.36
CA TYR A 425 14.26 -29.00 5.61
C TYR A 425 15.60 -28.71 6.27
N SER A 426 16.57 -29.64 6.21
CA SER A 426 17.93 -29.38 6.69
C SER A 426 18.61 -28.32 5.82
N ASP A 427 19.24 -27.34 6.45
CA ASP A 427 20.08 -26.33 5.79
C ASP A 427 21.49 -26.85 5.45
N TYR A 428 21.76 -28.14 5.73
CA TYR A 428 23.07 -28.78 5.55
C TYR A 428 23.03 -29.89 4.49
N ILE A 429 21.94 -30.63 4.40
CA ILE A 429 21.78 -31.76 3.47
C ILE A 429 20.99 -31.26 2.24
N PRO A 430 21.52 -31.40 1.01
CA PRO A 430 20.80 -31.14 -0.22
C PRO A 430 19.53 -32.03 -0.37
N LEU A 431 18.59 -31.61 -1.21
CA LEU A 431 17.42 -32.40 -1.55
C LEU A 431 17.82 -33.59 -2.45
N GLY A 432 17.40 -34.78 -2.08
CA GLY A 432 17.38 -35.91 -2.99
C GLY A 432 16.16 -35.84 -3.94
N ASP A 433 16.09 -36.78 -4.89
CA ASP A 433 15.00 -36.81 -5.87
C ASP A 433 13.62 -37.01 -5.19
N GLU A 434 13.56 -37.90 -4.19
CA GLU A 434 12.33 -38.17 -3.44
C GLU A 434 11.87 -36.91 -2.65
N GLU A 435 12.79 -36.21 -2.00
CA GLU A 435 12.48 -34.98 -1.26
C GLU A 435 12.02 -33.87 -2.21
N ARG A 436 12.66 -33.73 -3.38
CA ARG A 436 12.25 -32.79 -4.43
C ARG A 436 10.84 -33.10 -4.93
N GLN A 437 10.53 -34.37 -5.17
CA GLN A 437 9.20 -34.81 -5.58
C GLN A 437 8.14 -34.53 -4.52
N ARG A 438 8.48 -34.69 -3.21
CA ARG A 438 7.55 -34.35 -2.11
C ARG A 438 7.26 -32.85 -2.06
N LEU A 439 8.27 -31.99 -2.20
CA LEU A 439 8.09 -30.54 -2.27
C LEU A 439 7.28 -30.13 -3.50
N GLN A 440 7.50 -30.80 -4.63
CA GLN A 440 6.72 -30.58 -5.86
C GLN A 440 5.24 -30.89 -5.62
N THR A 441 4.93 -32.04 -5.02
CA THR A 441 3.54 -32.43 -4.68
C THR A 441 2.88 -31.45 -3.71
N GLU A 442 3.61 -30.96 -2.70
CA GLU A 442 3.10 -29.96 -1.76
C GLU A 442 2.81 -28.62 -2.46
N ALA A 443 3.69 -28.19 -3.35
CA ALA A 443 3.52 -26.97 -4.14
C ALA A 443 2.34 -27.07 -5.11
N GLU A 444 2.18 -28.22 -5.79
CA GLU A 444 1.05 -28.50 -6.69
C GLU A 444 -0.29 -28.47 -5.94
N PHE A 445 -0.36 -29.13 -4.79
CA PHE A 445 -1.56 -29.11 -3.95
C PHE A 445 -1.97 -27.69 -3.57
N PHE A 446 -1.02 -26.87 -3.09
CA PHE A 446 -1.31 -25.51 -2.70
C PHE A 446 -1.65 -24.61 -3.90
N TYR A 447 -1.02 -24.83 -5.05
CA TYR A 447 -1.32 -24.10 -6.29
C TYR A 447 -2.73 -24.38 -6.79
N ALA A 448 -3.14 -25.65 -6.82
CA ALA A 448 -4.49 -26.05 -7.20
C ALA A 448 -5.54 -25.41 -6.28
N ASP A 449 -5.33 -25.48 -4.96
CA ASP A 449 -6.22 -24.84 -3.98
C ASP A 449 -6.31 -23.31 -4.18
N PHE A 450 -5.19 -22.66 -4.52
CA PHE A 450 -5.18 -21.21 -4.82
C PHE A 450 -6.01 -20.90 -6.06
N VAL A 451 -5.84 -21.66 -7.15
CA VAL A 451 -6.61 -21.51 -8.40
C VAL A 451 -8.11 -21.69 -8.13
N ASP A 452 -8.49 -22.73 -7.39
CA ASP A 452 -9.89 -23.01 -7.04
C ASP A 452 -10.53 -21.88 -6.25
N LYS A 453 -9.82 -21.29 -5.28
CA LYS A 453 -10.29 -20.15 -4.51
C LYS A 453 -10.44 -18.88 -5.36
N VAL A 454 -9.53 -18.67 -6.30
CA VAL A 454 -9.66 -17.56 -7.25
C VAL A 454 -10.87 -17.80 -8.16
N ALA A 455 -11.02 -18.98 -8.74
CA ALA A 455 -12.15 -19.34 -9.59
C ALA A 455 -13.49 -19.13 -8.88
N SER A 456 -13.61 -19.65 -7.67
CA SER A 456 -14.81 -19.49 -6.84
C SER A 456 -15.05 -18.04 -6.40
N GLY A 457 -14.02 -17.34 -5.94
CA GLY A 457 -14.12 -15.97 -5.43
C GLY A 457 -14.40 -14.93 -6.52
N ARG A 458 -13.92 -15.19 -7.74
CA ARG A 458 -14.09 -14.31 -8.91
C ARG A 458 -15.17 -14.76 -9.88
N GLN A 459 -15.80 -15.92 -9.64
CA GLN A 459 -16.79 -16.52 -10.52
C GLN A 459 -16.25 -16.72 -11.96
N LEU A 460 -14.98 -17.12 -12.05
CA LEU A 460 -14.29 -17.41 -13.30
C LEU A 460 -14.18 -18.93 -13.52
N SER A 461 -14.10 -19.36 -14.79
CA SER A 461 -13.77 -20.75 -15.07
C SER A 461 -12.30 -21.06 -14.67
N ALA A 462 -12.00 -22.32 -14.41
CA ALA A 462 -10.63 -22.74 -14.11
C ALA A 462 -9.66 -22.36 -15.24
N GLU A 463 -10.09 -22.50 -16.50
CA GLU A 463 -9.28 -22.11 -17.66
C GLU A 463 -9.00 -20.60 -17.69
N ALA A 464 -10.01 -19.76 -17.41
CA ALA A 464 -9.84 -18.31 -17.35
C ALA A 464 -8.86 -17.92 -16.24
N VAL A 465 -8.96 -18.58 -15.06
CA VAL A 465 -7.99 -18.36 -13.98
C VAL A 465 -6.60 -18.83 -14.38
N MET A 466 -6.46 -20.01 -14.98
CA MET A 466 -5.16 -20.54 -15.42
C MET A 466 -4.48 -19.62 -16.42
N SER A 467 -5.21 -19.01 -17.36
CA SER A 467 -4.65 -18.07 -18.34
C SER A 467 -4.10 -16.78 -17.69
N ALA A 468 -4.67 -16.36 -16.56
CA ALA A 468 -4.25 -15.18 -15.80
C ALA A 468 -3.28 -15.51 -14.64
N ALA A 469 -3.15 -16.78 -14.29
CA ALA A 469 -2.33 -17.30 -13.20
C ALA A 469 -0.86 -17.55 -13.60
N GLU A 470 -0.36 -18.74 -13.38
CA GLU A 470 1.01 -19.18 -13.64
C GLU A 470 2.07 -18.26 -12.98
N GLY A 471 1.71 -17.59 -11.88
CA GLY A 471 2.60 -16.68 -11.19
C GLY A 471 2.73 -15.27 -11.80
N ARG A 472 2.00 -14.98 -12.89
CA ARG A 472 2.08 -13.70 -13.60
C ARG A 472 1.57 -12.55 -12.75
N VAL A 473 2.29 -11.42 -12.82
CA VAL A 473 1.95 -10.16 -12.18
C VAL A 473 1.23 -9.27 -13.18
N TRP A 474 0.24 -8.55 -12.70
CA TRP A 474 -0.61 -7.65 -13.48
C TRP A 474 -0.69 -6.27 -12.81
N SER A 475 -0.88 -5.22 -13.62
CA SER A 475 -1.37 -3.95 -13.09
C SER A 475 -2.85 -4.07 -12.69
N GLY A 476 -3.35 -3.14 -11.88
CA GLY A 476 -4.77 -3.11 -11.54
C GLY A 476 -5.67 -2.94 -12.78
N ARG A 477 -5.21 -2.16 -13.79
CA ARG A 477 -5.92 -2.00 -15.07
C ARG A 477 -6.02 -3.33 -15.82
N GLN A 478 -4.93 -4.06 -15.94
CA GLN A 478 -4.92 -5.39 -16.55
C GLN A 478 -5.74 -6.40 -15.74
N ALA A 479 -5.61 -6.37 -14.41
CA ALA A 479 -6.37 -7.26 -13.52
C ALA A 479 -7.90 -7.03 -13.63
N LYS A 480 -8.33 -5.79 -13.82
CA LYS A 480 -9.74 -5.48 -14.08
C LYS A 480 -10.22 -6.08 -15.40
N ALA A 481 -9.43 -5.97 -16.46
CA ALA A 481 -9.77 -6.55 -17.77
C ALA A 481 -9.87 -8.08 -17.71
N LEU A 482 -9.07 -8.72 -16.85
CA LEU A 482 -9.07 -10.18 -16.65
C LEU A 482 -10.13 -10.67 -15.63
N GLY A 483 -10.93 -9.78 -15.04
CA GLY A 483 -11.88 -10.16 -14.01
C GLY A 483 -11.27 -10.51 -12.65
N LEU A 484 -9.97 -10.28 -12.46
CA LEU A 484 -9.27 -10.54 -11.19
C LEU A 484 -9.65 -9.54 -10.08
N ILE A 485 -10.18 -8.38 -10.43
CA ILE A 485 -10.79 -7.40 -9.52
C ILE A 485 -12.13 -6.91 -10.08
N ASP A 486 -12.97 -6.30 -9.21
CA ASP A 486 -14.31 -5.86 -9.60
C ASP A 486 -14.32 -4.43 -10.14
N GLN A 487 -13.52 -3.52 -9.56
CA GLN A 487 -13.58 -2.09 -9.88
C GLN A 487 -12.19 -1.45 -9.75
N LEU A 488 -11.96 -0.40 -10.57
CA LEU A 488 -10.86 0.52 -10.33
C LEU A 488 -11.27 1.52 -9.26
N GLY A 489 -10.42 1.70 -8.24
CA GLY A 489 -10.65 2.61 -7.13
C GLY A 489 -9.77 2.32 -5.93
N GLY A 490 -9.61 3.32 -5.08
CA GLY A 490 -8.78 3.23 -3.88
C GLY A 490 -9.59 3.05 -2.60
N ILE A 491 -9.02 3.57 -1.51
CA ILE A 491 -9.58 3.41 -0.16
C ILE A 491 -10.89 4.21 0.03
N GLU A 492 -11.00 5.39 -0.62
CA GLU A 492 -12.21 6.21 -0.58
C GLU A 492 -13.39 5.47 -1.24
N SER A 493 -13.18 4.93 -2.44
CA SER A 493 -14.18 4.15 -3.17
C SER A 493 -14.61 2.90 -2.39
N ALA A 494 -13.64 2.19 -1.78
CA ALA A 494 -13.95 1.01 -0.96
C ALA A 494 -14.77 1.34 0.29
N LEU A 495 -14.55 2.51 0.90
CA LEU A 495 -15.37 2.98 2.02
C LEU A 495 -16.78 3.34 1.59
N ASP A 496 -16.95 3.94 0.42
CA ASP A 496 -18.27 4.29 -0.10
C ASP A 496 -19.07 3.02 -0.45
N GLU A 497 -18.44 2.03 -1.08
CA GLU A 497 -19.04 0.70 -1.27
C GLU A 497 -19.43 0.02 0.05
N ALA A 498 -18.55 0.08 1.05
CA ALA A 498 -18.85 -0.49 2.38
C ALA A 498 -20.03 0.21 3.06
N LYS A 499 -20.21 1.52 2.88
CA LYS A 499 -21.38 2.26 3.38
C LYS A 499 -22.65 1.81 2.67
N VAL A 500 -22.63 1.71 1.34
CA VAL A 500 -23.78 1.25 0.55
C VAL A 500 -24.21 -0.15 0.98
N LEU A 501 -23.27 -1.06 1.11
CA LEU A 501 -23.53 -2.43 1.58
C LEU A 501 -23.99 -2.49 3.04
N ALA A 502 -23.67 -1.47 3.86
CA ALA A 502 -24.20 -1.32 5.23
C ALA A 502 -25.55 -0.60 5.28
N GLY A 503 -26.21 -0.33 4.14
CA GLY A 503 -27.50 0.34 4.04
C GLY A 503 -27.43 1.86 4.22
N LEU A 504 -26.29 2.49 3.96
CA LEU A 504 -26.07 3.93 4.07
C LEU A 504 -25.83 4.54 2.67
N THR A 505 -25.94 5.87 2.55
CA THR A 505 -25.51 6.57 1.34
C THR A 505 -24.00 6.76 1.32
N PRO A 506 -23.35 6.91 0.15
CA PRO A 506 -21.91 7.17 0.04
C PRO A 506 -21.47 8.43 0.80
N GLU A 507 -22.33 9.45 0.88
CA GLU A 507 -22.08 10.72 1.56
C GLU A 507 -22.25 10.63 3.10
N ALA A 508 -22.82 9.51 3.59
CA ALA A 508 -23.04 9.33 5.02
C ALA A 508 -21.73 9.43 5.80
N ARG A 509 -21.72 10.24 6.85
CA ARG A 509 -20.60 10.35 7.76
C ARG A 509 -20.66 9.25 8.79
N VAL A 510 -19.66 8.38 8.76
CA VAL A 510 -19.52 7.21 9.63
C VAL A 510 -18.19 7.25 10.38
N ALA A 511 -18.12 6.57 11.51
CA ALA A 511 -16.83 6.29 12.14
C ALA A 511 -16.12 5.18 11.36
N VAL A 512 -14.86 5.39 11.03
CA VAL A 512 -13.97 4.35 10.53
C VAL A 512 -13.05 3.93 11.67
N GLU A 513 -13.19 2.69 12.11
CA GLU A 513 -12.37 2.11 13.16
C GLU A 513 -11.26 1.26 12.54
N ARG A 514 -10.02 1.67 12.74
CA ARG A 514 -8.84 1.01 12.13
C ARG A 514 -8.28 -0.10 13.02
N TYR A 515 -7.86 -1.18 12.39
CA TYR A 515 -7.29 -2.37 13.01
C TYR A 515 -6.03 -2.84 12.24
N PRO A 516 -5.01 -3.38 12.92
CA PRO A 516 -4.93 -3.54 14.37
C PRO A 516 -4.94 -2.20 15.11
N ARG A 517 -5.54 -2.17 16.28
CA ARG A 517 -5.43 -0.97 17.14
C ARG A 517 -4.02 -0.86 17.66
N PRO A 518 -3.40 0.33 17.70
CA PRO A 518 -2.11 0.52 18.34
C PRO A 518 -2.16 -0.02 19.78
N ARG A 519 -1.28 -0.96 20.09
CA ARG A 519 -1.17 -1.47 21.46
C ARG A 519 -0.56 -0.37 22.30
N ARG A 520 -1.26 0.14 23.30
CA ARG A 520 -0.66 0.88 24.40
C ARG A 520 0.25 -0.08 25.17
N LEU A 521 1.51 -0.09 24.82
CA LEU A 521 2.52 -0.89 25.54
C LEU A 521 2.79 -0.22 26.91
N TRP A 522 2.07 -0.68 27.92
CA TRP A 522 2.43 -0.51 29.33
C TRP A 522 3.27 -1.72 29.82
N LYS A 523 4.09 -2.28 28.96
CA LYS A 523 5.07 -3.31 29.36
C LYS A 523 6.45 -2.82 28.93
N PHE A 524 7.25 -2.46 29.93
CA PHE A 524 8.69 -2.32 29.82
C PHE A 524 9.27 -3.67 29.34
N SER A 525 9.49 -3.83 28.06
CA SER A 525 10.35 -4.87 27.52
C SER A 525 11.63 -4.18 27.07
N PHE A 526 12.66 -4.33 27.85
CA PHE A 526 14.03 -4.02 27.43
C PHE A 526 14.41 -5.03 26.32
N HIS A 527 14.11 -4.70 25.08
CA HIS A 527 14.77 -5.32 23.95
C HIS A 527 15.82 -4.32 23.47
N LEU A 528 17.07 -4.61 23.83
CA LEU A 528 18.23 -4.00 23.19
C LEU A 528 18.17 -4.38 21.70
N THR A 529 17.64 -3.47 20.86
CA THR A 529 17.77 -3.58 19.42
C THR A 529 19.17 -3.08 19.05
N PRO A 530 20.02 -3.92 18.44
CA PRO A 530 21.30 -3.46 17.90
C PRO A 530 21.03 -2.40 16.84
N SER A 531 21.85 -1.36 16.81
CA SER A 531 21.81 -0.28 15.83
C SER A 531 21.79 -0.85 14.41
N GLN A 532 20.85 -0.35 13.60
CA GLN A 532 20.57 -0.81 12.25
C GLN A 532 21.73 -0.43 11.33
N SER A 533 22.70 -1.30 11.17
CA SER A 533 23.77 -1.21 10.18
C SER A 533 23.31 -1.76 8.82
N ARG A 534 24.04 -1.43 7.77
CA ARG A 534 23.82 -1.76 6.35
C ARG A 534 23.62 -3.27 6.03
N LEU A 535 23.78 -4.16 6.99
CA LEU A 535 23.43 -5.59 6.93
C LEU A 535 21.94 -5.90 6.82
N GLN A 536 21.05 -4.90 6.99
CA GLN A 536 19.59 -5.09 6.93
C GLN A 536 19.05 -5.45 5.53
N VAL A 537 19.82 -5.26 4.47
CA VAL A 537 19.40 -5.67 3.11
C VAL A 537 19.45 -7.20 2.95
N LEU A 538 20.34 -7.89 3.65
CA LEU A 538 20.48 -9.36 3.59
C LEU A 538 19.63 -10.09 4.66
N LEU A 539 19.34 -9.44 5.79
CA LEU A 539 18.58 -10.03 6.91
C LEU A 539 17.12 -10.42 6.58
N PRO A 540 16.35 -9.68 5.77
CA PRO A 540 15.03 -10.13 5.36
C PRO A 540 15.07 -11.46 4.61
N TRP A 541 16.06 -11.65 3.75
CA TRP A 541 16.22 -12.85 2.94
C TRP A 541 16.72 -14.08 3.75
N ALA A 542 17.59 -13.87 4.74
CA ALA A 542 17.99 -14.94 5.64
C ALA A 542 16.84 -15.41 6.54
N ARG A 543 15.96 -14.48 6.95
CA ARG A 543 14.74 -14.81 7.69
C ARG A 543 13.66 -15.44 6.80
N PHE A 544 13.64 -15.09 5.53
CA PHE A 544 12.78 -15.67 4.51
C PHE A 544 13.03 -17.18 4.36
N LEU A 545 14.26 -17.59 4.32
CA LEU A 545 14.64 -19.00 4.13
C LEU A 545 14.51 -19.85 5.41
N ALA A 546 14.33 -19.25 6.58
CA ALA A 546 14.46 -19.93 7.87
C ALA A 546 13.15 -20.38 8.54
N GLY A 547 11.97 -20.04 8.03
CA GLY A 547 10.75 -20.21 8.85
C GLY A 547 9.49 -20.75 8.24
N GLU A 548 9.30 -20.67 6.94
CA GLU A 548 8.04 -21.09 6.29
C GLU A 548 8.32 -22.07 5.13
N ARG A 549 7.43 -23.04 4.94
CA ARG A 549 7.68 -24.15 4.00
C ARG A 549 7.21 -23.90 2.58
N VAL A 550 6.09 -23.20 2.43
CA VAL A 550 5.45 -22.86 1.15
C VAL A 550 5.18 -21.38 1.10
N TRP A 551 5.62 -20.72 0.04
CA TRP A 551 5.57 -19.30 -0.13
C TRP A 551 4.69 -18.89 -1.31
N ALA A 552 3.76 -17.99 -1.04
CA ALA A 552 3.02 -17.23 -2.02
C ALA A 552 3.52 -15.78 -1.93
N ILE A 553 4.63 -15.46 -2.61
CA ILE A 553 5.28 -14.15 -2.56
C ILE A 553 5.50 -13.58 -3.96
N LEU A 554 5.49 -12.25 -4.05
CA LEU A 554 5.79 -11.51 -5.27
C LEU A 554 7.26 -11.72 -5.69
N PRO A 555 7.55 -11.90 -6.97
CA PRO A 555 8.88 -12.30 -7.46
C PRO A 555 10.01 -11.30 -7.18
N PHE A 556 9.73 -9.97 -7.04
CA PHE A 556 10.78 -8.96 -6.91
C PHE A 556 10.24 -7.65 -6.33
N ASN A 557 11.15 -6.80 -5.83
CA ASN A 557 10.84 -5.42 -5.49
C ASN A 557 10.97 -4.58 -6.76
N PHE A 558 9.86 -4.06 -7.27
CA PHE A 558 9.91 -3.05 -8.32
C PHE A 558 10.45 -1.76 -7.73
N ARG A 559 11.61 -1.33 -8.23
CA ARG A 559 12.05 0.05 -8.12
C ARG A 559 11.84 0.67 -9.49
N PHE A 560 10.87 1.56 -9.59
CA PHE A 560 10.73 2.43 -10.74
C PHE A 560 11.46 3.73 -10.39
N PHE A 561 12.49 4.04 -11.13
CA PHE A 561 13.21 5.29 -11.06
C PHE A 561 12.58 6.28 -12.02
#